data_ff8a10cabe4b855a9f770b869af0989e
#
_entry.id   ff8a10cabe4b855a9f770b869af0989e
#
_cell.length_a   1.000
_cell.length_b   1.000
_cell.length_c   1.000
_cell.angle_alpha   90.00
_cell.angle_beta   90.00
_cell.angle_gamma   90.00
#
_symmetry.space_group_name_H-M   'P 1'
#
loop_
_entity.id
_entity.type
_entity.pdbx_description
1 polymer ?
#
loop_
_entity_poly.entity_id
_entity_poly.type
_entity_poly.pdbx_seq_one_letter_code
_entity_poly.pdbx_strand_id
1 'polypeptide(L)'
;MQQRSSSVSRYKVSVDKASLHGQTVEVEGTGYSVEGSIYSVGLAGTVDERWANAFNIVQLDATGFFRYRFDPGVKRVFFQIRAKDGAERVILMIERLDQLVAEVNRKASMWTNTPEMRSESSP
;
A
#
# COMPACT_ATOMS: atom_id res chain seq x y z
N MET A 1 31.37 -2.76 8.61
CA MET A 1 30.90 -2.84 8.37
C MET A 1 30.07 -2.45 7.84
N GLN A 2 30.07 -2.10 7.71
CA GLN A 2 29.40 -1.89 7.36
C GLN A 2 28.65 -2.10 6.73
N GLN A 3 28.51 -2.46 6.42
CA GLN A 3 27.84 -2.77 5.71
C GLN A 3 26.85 -2.90 5.86
N ARG A 4 26.51 -3.07 6.69
CA ARG A 4 25.47 -2.96 6.91
C ARG A 4 24.63 -2.15 6.29
N SER A 5 24.94 -1.23 5.93
CA SER A 5 24.23 -0.39 5.04
C SER A 5 23.49 -1.16 3.97
N SER A 6 24.03 -2.27 3.59
CA SER A 6 23.34 -3.09 2.60
C SER A 6 21.96 -3.52 3.07
N SER A 7 21.75 -3.56 4.37
CA SER A 7 20.47 -3.92 4.89
C SER A 7 19.51 -2.73 4.93
N VAL A 8 20.00 -1.55 4.61
CA VAL A 8 19.15 -0.37 4.62
C VAL A 8 18.25 -0.39 3.41
N SER A 9 16.98 -0.15 3.63
CA SER A 9 16.01 -0.13 2.57
C SER A 9 16.25 1.07 1.66
N ARG A 10 16.19 0.87 0.36
CA ARG A 10 16.26 1.96 -0.60
C ARG A 10 14.99 2.79 -0.59
N TYR A 11 13.90 2.20 -0.18
CA TYR A 11 12.61 2.86 -0.12
C TYR A 11 12.28 3.18 1.32
N LYS A 12 11.88 4.41 1.55
CA LYS A 12 11.50 4.85 2.88
C LYS A 12 10.12 5.48 2.83
N VAL A 13 9.23 4.78 2.17
CA VAL A 13 7.86 5.24 2.04
C VAL A 13 7.16 5.06 3.39
N SER A 14 6.36 6.03 3.75
CA SER A 14 5.58 5.97 4.97
C SER A 14 4.19 6.49 4.72
N VAL A 15 3.28 6.14 5.61
CA VAL A 15 1.90 6.60 5.53
C VAL A 15 1.82 7.98 6.16
N ASP A 16 1.30 8.93 5.40
CA ASP A 16 1.08 10.29 5.90
C ASP A 16 -0.29 10.34 6.53
N LYS A 17 -0.35 10.03 7.81
CA LYS A 17 -1.64 9.91 8.49
C LYS A 17 -2.39 11.21 8.56
N ALA A 18 -1.69 12.33 8.52
CA ALA A 18 -2.34 13.62 8.53
C ALA A 18 -3.14 13.88 7.26
N SER A 19 -2.85 13.14 6.20
CA SER A 19 -3.55 13.31 4.93
C SER A 19 -4.80 12.45 4.82
N LEU A 20 -5.17 11.75 5.88
CA LEU A 20 -6.33 10.86 5.85
C LEU A 20 -7.58 11.64 5.49
N HIS A 21 -8.31 11.11 4.55
CA HIS A 21 -9.52 11.74 4.04
C HIS A 21 -10.57 10.67 3.82
N GLY A 22 -11.78 10.92 4.29
CA GLY A 22 -12.87 9.99 4.12
C GLY A 22 -14.02 10.64 3.38
N GLN A 23 -14.69 9.85 2.56
CA GLN A 23 -15.83 10.33 1.80
C GLN A 23 -16.91 9.26 1.83
N THR A 24 -18.10 9.67 2.25
CA THR A 24 -19.24 8.76 2.27
C THR A 24 -19.70 8.55 0.84
N VAL A 25 -19.94 7.29 0.51
CA VAL A 25 -20.39 6.94 -0.82
C VAL A 25 -21.51 5.93 -0.71
N GLU A 26 -22.38 5.91 -1.71
CA GLU A 26 -23.38 4.89 -1.86
C GLU A 26 -23.00 4.02 -3.03
N VAL A 27 -22.93 2.73 -2.77
CA VAL A 27 -22.66 1.78 -3.83
C VAL A 27 -23.96 1.08 -4.16
N GLU A 28 -24.43 1.30 -5.37
CA GLU A 28 -25.66 0.66 -5.81
C GLU A 28 -25.34 -0.72 -6.36
N GLY A 29 -25.94 -1.70 -5.73
CA GLY A 29 -25.83 -3.05 -6.24
C GLY A 29 -27.16 -3.46 -6.85
N THR A 30 -27.21 -4.72 -7.18
CA THR A 30 -28.43 -5.24 -7.77
C THR A 30 -29.52 -5.31 -6.71
N GLY A 31 -30.39 -4.32 -6.72
CA GLY A 31 -31.54 -4.35 -5.85
C GLY A 31 -31.37 -3.70 -4.50
N TYR A 32 -30.20 -3.17 -4.20
CA TYR A 32 -30.00 -2.49 -2.92
C TYR A 32 -28.79 -1.61 -2.99
N SER A 33 -28.74 -0.67 -2.09
CA SER A 33 -27.59 0.20 -1.95
C SER A 33 -26.89 -0.09 -0.63
N VAL A 34 -25.58 0.04 -0.65
CA VAL A 34 -24.76 -0.19 0.53
C VAL A 34 -24.06 1.11 0.87
N GLU A 35 -24.30 1.58 2.08
CA GLU A 35 -23.63 2.78 2.55
C GLU A 35 -22.27 2.43 3.09
N GLY A 36 -21.32 3.27 2.78
CA GLY A 36 -19.97 3.10 3.28
C GLY A 36 -19.17 4.35 3.04
N SER A 37 -17.92 4.27 3.37
CA SER A 37 -17.00 5.39 3.17
C SER A 37 -15.76 4.88 2.48
N ILE A 38 -15.27 5.67 1.54
CA ILE A 38 -13.97 5.42 0.92
C ILE A 38 -13.00 6.36 1.57
N TYR A 39 -11.98 5.79 2.16
CA TYR A 39 -10.92 6.55 2.80
C TYR A 39 -9.69 6.50 1.95
N SER A 40 -8.91 7.56 1.99
CA SER A 40 -7.63 7.56 1.33
C SER A 40 -6.61 8.24 2.21
N VAL A 41 -5.37 7.83 2.04
CA VAL A 41 -4.27 8.40 2.78
C VAL A 41 -3.09 8.49 1.84
N GLY A 42 -2.35 9.59 1.94
CA GLY A 42 -1.19 9.79 1.09
C GLY A 42 0.03 9.06 1.60
N LEU A 43 0.96 8.86 0.71
CA LEU A 43 2.24 8.27 1.06
C LEU A 43 3.32 9.32 0.92
N ALA A 44 4.24 9.33 1.88
CA ALA A 44 5.40 10.19 1.85
C ALA A 44 6.60 9.37 1.39
N GLY A 45 7.51 10.03 0.69
CA GLY A 45 8.68 9.36 0.18
C GLY A 45 8.58 9.12 -1.31
N THR A 46 9.62 8.53 -1.85
CA THR A 46 9.70 8.27 -3.27
C THR A 46 9.03 6.94 -3.60
N VAL A 47 8.05 7.01 -4.49
CA VAL A 47 7.31 5.83 -4.93
C VAL A 47 7.47 5.75 -6.44
N ASP A 48 7.99 4.63 -6.92
CA ASP A 48 8.11 4.41 -8.35
C ASP A 48 7.31 3.17 -8.74
N GLU A 49 7.44 2.80 -10.00
CA GLU A 49 6.67 1.68 -10.52
C GLU A 49 7.01 0.38 -9.82
N ARG A 50 8.28 0.21 -9.48
CA ARG A 50 8.70 -1.01 -8.80
C ARG A 50 8.05 -1.13 -7.43
N TRP A 51 7.98 -0.02 -6.70
CA TRP A 51 7.34 -0.01 -5.40
C TRP A 51 5.84 -0.31 -5.54
N ALA A 52 5.21 0.27 -6.55
CA ALA A 52 3.79 0.05 -6.77
C ALA A 52 3.50 -1.42 -7.07
N ASN A 53 4.35 -2.05 -7.88
CA ASN A 53 4.18 -3.47 -8.17
C ASN A 53 4.38 -4.31 -6.92
N ALA A 54 5.37 -3.95 -6.11
CA ALA A 54 5.63 -4.67 -4.87
C ALA A 54 4.45 -4.54 -3.91
N PHE A 55 3.82 -3.39 -3.88
CA PHE A 55 2.66 -3.19 -3.02
C PHE A 55 1.58 -4.22 -3.32
N ASN A 56 1.28 -4.41 -4.58
CA ASN A 56 0.24 -5.36 -4.96
C ASN A 56 0.65 -6.80 -4.64
N ILE A 57 1.90 -7.14 -4.90
CA ILE A 57 2.36 -8.50 -4.68
C ILE A 57 2.39 -8.83 -3.19
N VAL A 58 2.89 -7.92 -2.37
CA VAL A 58 2.94 -8.16 -0.93
C VAL A 58 1.53 -8.31 -0.38
N GLN A 59 0.61 -7.50 -0.87
CA GLN A 59 -0.76 -7.57 -0.40
C GLN A 59 -1.38 -8.92 -0.74
N LEU A 60 -1.18 -9.38 -1.96
CA LEU A 60 -1.72 -10.68 -2.38
C LEU A 60 -1.10 -11.81 -1.59
N ASP A 61 0.20 -11.76 -1.35
CA ASP A 61 0.88 -12.80 -0.59
C ASP A 61 0.35 -12.88 0.83
N ALA A 62 0.02 -11.73 1.41
CA ALA A 62 -0.38 -11.69 2.80
C ALA A 62 -1.82 -12.15 3.01
N THR A 63 -2.71 -11.81 2.11
CA THR A 63 -4.13 -12.03 2.35
C THR A 63 -4.85 -12.78 1.23
N GLY A 64 -4.25 -12.83 0.06
CA GLY A 64 -4.89 -13.46 -1.09
C GLY A 64 -5.86 -12.56 -1.82
N PHE A 65 -6.02 -11.32 -1.39
CA PHE A 65 -6.88 -10.39 -2.10
C PHE A 65 -6.41 -8.98 -1.85
N PHE A 66 -7.00 -8.04 -2.60
CA PHE A 66 -6.64 -6.64 -2.49
C PHE A 66 -7.54 -5.97 -1.47
N ARG A 67 -6.96 -5.55 -0.36
CA ARG A 67 -7.69 -4.80 0.64
C ARG A 67 -7.53 -3.31 0.43
N TYR A 68 -6.39 -2.92 -0.10
CA TYR A 68 -6.06 -1.53 -0.38
C TYR A 68 -5.83 -1.37 -1.86
N ARG A 69 -6.21 -0.22 -2.39
CA ARG A 69 -5.93 0.12 -3.77
C ARG A 69 -4.98 1.31 -3.78
N PHE A 70 -3.82 1.11 -4.37
CA PHE A 70 -2.82 2.15 -4.46
C PHE A 70 -2.88 2.81 -5.83
N ASP A 71 -2.96 4.14 -5.82
CA ASP A 71 -2.95 4.92 -7.05
C ASP A 71 -1.64 5.70 -7.10
N PRO A 72 -0.68 5.23 -7.90
CA PRO A 72 0.62 5.92 -7.95
C PRO A 72 0.54 7.31 -8.54
N GLY A 73 -0.46 7.57 -9.37
CA GLY A 73 -0.59 8.88 -9.98
C GLY A 73 -0.79 9.99 -8.99
N VAL A 74 -1.49 9.71 -7.89
CA VAL A 74 -1.72 10.70 -6.84
C VAL A 74 -1.02 10.32 -5.55
N LYS A 75 -0.32 9.21 -5.54
CA LYS A 75 0.40 8.68 -4.37
C LYS A 75 -0.52 8.52 -3.17
N ARG A 76 -1.67 7.92 -3.39
CA ARG A 76 -2.62 7.69 -2.32
C ARG A 76 -3.08 6.25 -2.32
N VAL A 77 -3.37 5.77 -1.13
CA VAL A 77 -3.91 4.43 -0.93
C VAL A 77 -5.36 4.58 -0.50
N PHE A 78 -6.22 3.81 -1.11
CA PHE A 78 -7.65 3.86 -0.87
C PHE A 78 -8.12 2.57 -0.23
N PHE A 79 -9.05 2.69 0.70
CA PHE A 79 -9.70 1.52 1.28
C PHE A 79 -11.12 1.87 1.65
N GLN A 80 -11.94 0.85 1.78
CA GLN A 80 -13.37 1.04 1.98
C GLN A 80 -13.77 0.53 3.34
N ILE A 81 -14.62 1.28 4.02
CA ILE A 81 -15.14 0.94 5.34
C ILE A 81 -16.65 0.93 5.23
N ARG A 82 -17.27 -0.11 5.73
CA ARG A 82 -18.74 -0.16 5.78
C ARG A 82 -19.23 0.81 6.84
N ALA A 83 -20.44 1.32 6.61
CA ALA A 83 -21.01 2.30 7.53
C ALA A 83 -21.08 1.79 8.96
N LYS A 84 -21.30 0.50 9.13
CA LYS A 84 -21.48 -0.07 10.45
C LYS A 84 -20.17 -0.30 11.20
N ASP A 85 -19.05 -0.17 10.53
CA ASP A 85 -17.77 -0.56 11.14
C ASP A 85 -17.17 0.51 12.03
N GLY A 86 -17.48 1.78 11.77
CA GLY A 86 -17.07 2.84 12.67
C GLY A 86 -15.60 3.21 12.60
N ALA A 87 -15.23 4.14 13.50
CA ALA A 87 -13.90 4.74 13.48
C ALA A 87 -12.80 3.75 13.86
N GLU A 88 -13.13 2.77 14.68
CA GLU A 88 -12.13 1.80 15.09
C GLU A 88 -11.60 1.02 13.91
N ARG A 89 -12.45 0.74 12.94
CA ARG A 89 -12.02 0.02 11.76
C ARG A 89 -11.06 0.85 10.94
N VAL A 90 -11.31 2.16 10.87
CA VAL A 90 -10.41 3.05 10.14
C VAL A 90 -9.01 2.99 10.76
N ILE A 91 -8.95 3.08 12.09
CA ILE A 91 -7.67 3.04 12.79
C ILE A 91 -6.95 1.72 12.50
N LEU A 92 -7.69 0.62 12.58
CA LEU A 92 -7.10 -0.68 12.33
C LEU A 92 -6.56 -0.78 10.91
N MET A 93 -7.31 -0.26 9.93
CA MET A 93 -6.87 -0.32 8.56
C MET A 93 -5.60 0.49 8.34
N ILE A 94 -5.50 1.64 9.02
CA ILE A 94 -4.29 2.46 8.92
C ILE A 94 -3.10 1.74 9.54
N GLU A 95 -3.30 1.10 10.69
CA GLU A 95 -2.22 0.35 11.32
C GLU A 95 -1.74 -0.79 10.44
N ARG A 96 -2.68 -1.49 9.83
CA ARG A 96 -2.31 -2.56 8.91
C ARG A 96 -1.59 -2.02 7.69
N LEU A 97 -2.01 -0.84 7.23
CA LEU A 97 -1.35 -0.22 6.10
C LEU A 97 0.08 0.17 6.43
N ASP A 98 0.33 0.66 7.65
CA ASP A 98 1.70 0.93 8.10
C ASP A 98 2.57 -0.30 7.96
N GLN A 99 2.06 -1.43 8.42
CA GLN A 99 2.80 -2.67 8.36
C GLN A 99 3.02 -3.12 6.93
N LEU A 100 1.99 -2.96 6.10
CA LEU A 100 2.10 -3.33 4.70
C LEU A 100 3.15 -2.47 4.00
N VAL A 101 3.13 -1.17 4.23
CA VAL A 101 4.07 -0.26 3.60
C VAL A 101 5.50 -0.60 4.01
N ALA A 102 5.71 -0.93 5.28
CA ALA A 102 7.04 -1.33 5.74
C ALA A 102 7.52 -2.58 5.01
N GLU A 103 6.63 -3.54 4.83
CA GLU A 103 6.99 -4.77 4.13
C GLU A 103 7.24 -4.50 2.66
N VAL A 104 6.47 -3.61 2.05
CA VAL A 104 6.68 -3.25 0.65
C VAL A 104 8.03 -2.59 0.47
N ASN A 105 8.39 -1.69 1.40
CA ASN A 105 9.71 -1.07 1.35
C ASN A 105 10.80 -2.12 1.33
N ARG A 106 10.69 -3.10 2.19
CA ARG A 106 11.70 -4.14 2.29
C ARG A 106 11.75 -4.98 1.01
N LYS A 107 10.58 -5.37 0.53
CA LYS A 107 10.52 -6.23 -0.64
C LYS A 107 11.02 -5.52 -1.88
N ALA A 108 10.58 -4.30 -2.09
CA ALA A 108 11.01 -3.54 -3.26
C ALA A 108 12.50 -3.25 -3.22
N SER A 109 13.04 -3.02 -2.03
CA SER A 109 14.47 -2.79 -1.89
C SER A 109 15.26 -4.03 -2.23
N MET A 110 14.76 -5.19 -1.85
CA MET A 110 15.44 -6.43 -2.19
C MET A 110 15.49 -6.62 -3.69
N TRP A 111 14.42 -6.29 -4.38
CA TRP A 111 14.39 -6.46 -5.83
C TRP A 111 15.41 -5.56 -6.52
N THR A 112 15.60 -4.35 -6.00
CA THR A 112 16.57 -3.45 -6.62
C THR A 112 17.98 -3.89 -6.35
N ASN A 113 18.18 -4.77 -5.37
CA ASN A 113 19.52 -5.21 -5.01
C ASN A 113 19.88 -6.55 -5.65
N THR A 114 19.12 -6.99 -6.63
CA THR A 114 19.42 -8.24 -7.32
C THR A 114 19.62 -7.96 -8.80
N PRO A 115 20.72 -7.28 -9.15
CA PRO A 115 20.92 -6.88 -10.54
C PRO A 115 21.10 -8.06 -11.49
N GLU A 116 21.60 -9.15 -11.00
CA GLU A 116 21.81 -10.30 -11.86
C GLU A 116 20.55 -10.81 -12.47
N MET A 117 19.44 -10.56 -11.84
CA MET A 117 18.18 -11.00 -12.41
C MET A 117 17.91 -10.33 -13.73
N ARG A 118 18.32 -9.10 -13.83
CA ARG A 118 18.12 -8.42 -15.07
C ARG A 118 19.10 -8.86 -16.11
N SER A 119 20.30 -9.14 -15.68
CA SER A 119 21.30 -9.48 -16.66
C SER A 119 20.95 -10.72 -17.42
N GLU A 120 20.41 -11.71 -16.77
CA GLU A 120 20.07 -12.89 -17.53
C GLU A 120 18.85 -12.67 -18.37
N SER A 121 18.02 -11.74 -18.04
CA SER A 121 16.90 -11.49 -18.91
C SER A 121 17.36 -10.91 -20.22
N SER A 122 18.53 -10.37 -20.27
CA SER A 122 18.99 -9.70 -21.46
C SER A 122 19.29 -10.63 -22.60
N PRO A 123 19.82 -11.77 -22.44
CA PRO A 123 20.18 -12.61 -23.60
C PRO A 123 18.99 -12.99 -24.43
#